data_ed990d4d8be9b9d9d839b6daa4e6cb41
#
_entry.id   ed990d4d8be9b9d9d839b6daa4e6cb41
#
_cell.length_a   1.000
_cell.length_b   1.000
_cell.length_c   1.000
_cell.angle_alpha   90.00
_cell.angle_beta   90.00
_cell.angle_gamma   90.00
#
_symmetry.space_group_name_H-M   'P 1'
#
loop_
_entity.id
_entity.type
_entity.pdbx_description
1 polymer ?
#
loop_
_entity_poly.entity_id
_entity_poly.type
_entity_poly.pdbx_seq_one_letter_code
_entity_poly.pdbx_strand_id
1 'polypeptide(L)'
;MEAVEDLLAHCESLLDVTVQAVDGIAEAQGVDLETRFASDRKDLYRRYLAHCLDDKILTEDENADLQHLLNLLHLNPDDVVPVHDEMAREVYGKAIQEVLADLEVDADEEAFLRRLRGDLKLSDDVASDLLERGRRDAHDVALREASTPDHDFLVYRAPAGEFTGRSDVSFEAAVTDALSKAVIAIPMLHWFEVSNISGYVGDGKPRGWHVTVRGGIEPEK
;
A
#
# COMPACT_ATOMS: atom_id res chain seq x y z
N MET A 1 -23.08 -24.57 -8.11
CA MET A 1 -21.69 -24.43 -7.62
C MET A 1 -21.50 -25.00 -6.22
N GLU A 2 -22.35 -24.70 -5.25
CA GLU A 2 -22.22 -25.15 -3.85
C GLU A 2 -21.84 -26.63 -3.69
N ALA A 3 -22.54 -27.55 -4.40
CA ALA A 3 -22.23 -28.98 -4.31
C ALA A 3 -20.86 -29.36 -4.93
N VAL A 4 -20.33 -28.58 -5.87
CA VAL A 4 -18.98 -28.76 -6.42
C VAL A 4 -17.96 -28.22 -5.40
N GLU A 5 -18.21 -27.08 -4.78
CA GLU A 5 -17.40 -26.52 -3.71
C GLU A 5 -17.34 -27.46 -2.51
N ASP A 6 -18.46 -28.05 -2.12
CA ASP A 6 -18.52 -29.05 -1.05
C ASP A 6 -17.71 -30.30 -1.38
N LEU A 7 -17.75 -30.79 -2.62
CA LEU A 7 -16.92 -31.92 -3.06
C LEU A 7 -15.42 -31.59 -2.92
N LEU A 8 -15.02 -30.43 -3.41
CA LEU A 8 -13.62 -29.98 -3.35
C LEU A 8 -13.14 -29.69 -1.93
N ALA A 9 -14.02 -29.17 -1.05
CA ALA A 9 -13.68 -28.87 0.35
C ALA A 9 -13.52 -30.13 1.22
N HIS A 10 -14.10 -31.25 0.81
CA HIS A 10 -14.07 -32.50 1.60
C HIS A 10 -13.13 -33.57 1.03
N CYS A 11 -12.41 -33.31 -0.08
CA CYS A 11 -11.41 -34.23 -0.59
C CYS A 11 -10.10 -34.13 0.24
N GLU A 12 -9.40 -35.26 0.39
CA GLU A 12 -8.08 -35.27 1.04
C GLU A 12 -7.02 -34.65 0.15
N SER A 13 -7.15 -34.83 -1.16
CA SER A 13 -6.32 -34.20 -2.19
C SER A 13 -7.19 -33.77 -3.38
N LEU A 14 -6.89 -32.60 -3.94
CA LEU A 14 -7.59 -32.11 -5.12
C LEU A 14 -7.40 -33.05 -6.32
N LEU A 15 -6.24 -33.70 -6.41
CA LEU A 15 -5.90 -34.66 -7.48
C LEU A 15 -6.73 -35.94 -7.46
N ASP A 16 -7.38 -36.24 -6.33
CA ASP A 16 -8.27 -37.42 -6.22
C ASP A 16 -9.67 -37.16 -6.81
N VAL A 17 -10.04 -35.92 -7.00
CA VAL A 17 -11.31 -35.54 -7.61
C VAL A 17 -11.22 -35.69 -9.12
N THR A 18 -12.21 -36.37 -9.71
CA THR A 18 -12.25 -36.56 -11.17
C THR A 18 -13.23 -35.61 -11.85
N VAL A 19 -12.98 -35.29 -13.11
CA VAL A 19 -13.90 -34.51 -13.94
C VAL A 19 -15.29 -35.15 -13.98
N GLN A 20 -15.35 -36.48 -14.06
CA GLN A 20 -16.61 -37.23 -14.07
C GLN A 20 -17.42 -37.05 -12.76
N ALA A 21 -16.75 -36.87 -11.62
CA ALA A 21 -17.45 -36.61 -10.37
C ALA A 21 -18.10 -35.22 -10.36
N VAL A 22 -17.42 -34.21 -10.91
CA VAL A 22 -17.92 -32.86 -11.06
C VAL A 22 -19.08 -32.81 -12.08
N ASP A 23 -18.90 -33.46 -13.24
CA ASP A 23 -19.92 -33.55 -14.28
C ASP A 23 -21.17 -34.30 -13.77
N GLY A 24 -20.99 -35.38 -13.01
CA GLY A 24 -22.09 -36.12 -12.40
C GLY A 24 -22.94 -35.28 -11.43
N ILE A 25 -22.33 -34.35 -10.71
CA ILE A 25 -23.06 -33.38 -9.86
C ILE A 25 -23.89 -32.43 -10.72
N ALA A 26 -23.31 -31.93 -11.80
CA ALA A 26 -23.96 -31.01 -12.72
C ALA A 26 -25.16 -31.69 -13.41
N GLU A 27 -24.97 -32.92 -13.89
CA GLU A 27 -26.04 -33.74 -14.51
C GLU A 27 -27.19 -34.04 -13.54
N ALA A 28 -26.85 -34.42 -12.28
CA ALA A 28 -27.84 -34.71 -11.26
C ALA A 28 -28.72 -33.49 -10.92
N GLN A 29 -28.16 -32.29 -11.08
CA GLN A 29 -28.87 -31.04 -10.87
C GLN A 29 -29.51 -30.47 -12.17
N GLY A 30 -29.32 -31.12 -13.32
CA GLY A 30 -29.83 -30.68 -14.61
C GLY A 30 -29.23 -29.35 -15.07
N VAL A 31 -27.95 -29.11 -14.76
CA VAL A 31 -27.28 -27.82 -15.00
C VAL A 31 -26.07 -28.03 -15.88
N ASP A 32 -25.85 -27.14 -16.84
CA ASP A 32 -24.62 -27.01 -17.58
C ASP A 32 -23.69 -26.04 -16.85
N LEU A 33 -22.54 -26.56 -16.37
CA LEU A 33 -21.54 -25.80 -15.63
C LEU A 33 -20.92 -24.67 -16.46
N GLU A 34 -20.68 -24.93 -17.74
CA GLU A 34 -19.97 -23.98 -18.60
C GLU A 34 -20.79 -22.73 -18.88
N THR A 35 -22.08 -22.88 -19.13
CA THR A 35 -22.94 -21.78 -19.49
C THR A 35 -23.51 -21.04 -18.28
N ARG A 36 -23.90 -21.77 -17.24
CA ARG A 36 -24.63 -21.20 -16.11
C ARG A 36 -23.71 -20.62 -15.03
N PHE A 37 -22.50 -21.16 -14.85
CA PHE A 37 -21.60 -20.80 -13.76
C PHE A 37 -20.25 -20.27 -14.25
N ALA A 38 -20.20 -19.61 -15.41
CA ALA A 38 -18.96 -19.09 -15.99
C ALA A 38 -18.18 -18.15 -15.04
N SER A 39 -18.88 -17.28 -14.30
CA SER A 39 -18.28 -16.39 -13.31
C SER A 39 -17.85 -17.17 -12.06
N ASP A 40 -18.76 -17.99 -11.51
CA ASP A 40 -18.52 -18.72 -10.26
C ASP A 40 -17.33 -19.68 -10.37
N ARG A 41 -17.12 -20.29 -11.54
CA ARG A 41 -15.97 -21.15 -11.82
C ARG A 41 -14.65 -20.38 -11.77
N LYS A 42 -14.62 -19.20 -12.38
CA LYS A 42 -13.45 -18.30 -12.33
C LYS A 42 -13.21 -17.77 -10.91
N ASP A 43 -14.27 -17.46 -10.17
CA ASP A 43 -14.17 -17.01 -8.79
C ASP A 43 -13.67 -18.11 -7.86
N LEU A 44 -14.07 -19.36 -8.07
CA LEU A 44 -13.54 -20.51 -7.35
C LEU A 44 -12.06 -20.73 -7.63
N TYR A 45 -11.65 -20.67 -8.91
CA TYR A 45 -10.25 -20.74 -9.31
C TYR A 45 -9.42 -19.60 -8.68
N ARG A 46 -9.93 -18.38 -8.70
CA ARG A 46 -9.30 -17.20 -8.06
C ARG A 46 -9.09 -17.41 -6.56
N ARG A 47 -10.10 -17.92 -5.85
CA ARG A 47 -9.99 -18.19 -4.40
C ARG A 47 -8.93 -19.24 -4.09
N TYR A 48 -8.83 -20.28 -4.89
CA TYR A 48 -7.82 -21.30 -4.72
C TYR A 48 -6.41 -20.75 -5.03
N LEU A 49 -6.24 -20.01 -6.11
CA LEU A 49 -4.98 -19.33 -6.43
C LEU A 49 -4.56 -18.35 -5.34
N ALA A 50 -5.51 -17.60 -4.76
CA ALA A 50 -5.25 -16.70 -3.64
C ALA A 50 -4.73 -17.46 -2.41
N HIS A 51 -5.27 -18.64 -2.14
CA HIS A 51 -4.79 -19.50 -1.06
C HIS A 51 -3.36 -20.01 -1.30
N CYS A 52 -3.05 -20.45 -2.53
CA CYS A 52 -1.70 -20.87 -2.90
C CYS A 52 -0.67 -19.74 -2.81
N LEU A 53 -1.07 -18.49 -3.04
CA LEU A 53 -0.21 -17.31 -3.00
C LEU A 53 -0.15 -16.63 -1.62
N ASP A 54 -0.74 -17.20 -0.57
CA ASP A 54 -0.76 -16.61 0.77
C ASP A 54 0.65 -16.48 1.37
N ASP A 55 1.52 -17.44 1.10
CA ASP A 55 2.94 -17.41 1.49
C ASP A 55 3.86 -16.74 0.44
N LYS A 56 3.28 -16.18 -0.64
CA LYS A 56 3.97 -15.50 -1.76
C LYS A 56 4.85 -16.43 -2.60
N ILE A 57 4.67 -17.74 -2.51
CA ILE A 57 5.41 -18.76 -3.27
C ILE A 57 4.40 -19.70 -3.91
N LEU A 58 4.52 -19.95 -5.19
CA LEU A 58 3.74 -20.98 -5.89
C LEU A 58 4.62 -22.21 -6.09
N THR A 59 4.36 -23.24 -5.30
CA THR A 59 5.09 -24.51 -5.38
C THR A 59 4.73 -25.32 -6.62
N GLU A 60 5.55 -26.33 -6.96
CA GLU A 60 5.25 -27.24 -8.08
C GLU A 60 3.96 -28.04 -7.83
N ASP A 61 3.71 -28.46 -6.59
CA ASP A 61 2.50 -29.20 -6.20
C ASP A 61 1.25 -28.32 -6.33
N GLU A 62 1.29 -27.08 -5.84
CA GLU A 62 0.19 -26.13 -5.97
C GLU A 62 -0.09 -25.77 -7.44
N ASN A 63 0.96 -25.67 -8.26
CA ASN A 63 0.79 -25.45 -9.68
C ASN A 63 0.13 -26.66 -10.37
N ALA A 64 0.45 -27.89 -9.94
CA ALA A 64 -0.22 -29.10 -10.42
C ALA A 64 -1.70 -29.12 -10.00
N ASP A 65 -2.00 -28.75 -8.77
CA ASP A 65 -3.37 -28.63 -8.26
C ASP A 65 -4.18 -27.56 -9.04
N LEU A 66 -3.60 -26.41 -9.33
CA LEU A 66 -4.22 -25.36 -10.14
C LEU A 66 -4.52 -25.82 -11.57
N GLN A 67 -3.60 -26.56 -12.18
CA GLN A 67 -3.81 -27.15 -13.52
C GLN A 67 -4.93 -28.20 -13.49
N HIS A 68 -4.99 -29.00 -12.43
CA HIS A 68 -6.06 -29.97 -12.25
C HIS A 68 -7.40 -29.30 -12.01
N LEU A 69 -7.45 -28.29 -11.14
CA LEU A 69 -8.65 -27.49 -10.88
C LEU A 69 -9.22 -26.82 -12.14
N LEU A 70 -8.31 -26.32 -12.99
CA LEU A 70 -8.67 -25.76 -14.29
C LEU A 70 -9.44 -26.78 -15.16
N ASN A 71 -8.97 -28.04 -15.19
CA ASN A 71 -9.65 -29.12 -15.90
C ASN A 71 -10.98 -29.51 -15.24
N LEU A 72 -11.05 -29.61 -13.89
CA LEU A 72 -12.25 -29.92 -13.15
C LEU A 72 -13.37 -28.89 -13.39
N LEU A 73 -12.98 -27.65 -13.52
CA LEU A 73 -13.90 -26.52 -13.74
C LEU A 73 -14.18 -26.22 -15.22
N HIS A 74 -13.67 -27.02 -16.17
CA HIS A 74 -13.77 -26.77 -17.60
C HIS A 74 -13.37 -25.35 -18.02
N LEU A 75 -12.31 -24.80 -17.39
CA LEU A 75 -11.77 -23.48 -17.73
C LEU A 75 -10.67 -23.63 -18.76
N ASN A 76 -10.65 -22.75 -19.76
CA ASN A 76 -9.53 -22.69 -20.68
C ASN A 76 -8.36 -21.91 -20.04
N PRO A 77 -7.10 -22.23 -20.38
CA PRO A 77 -5.95 -21.47 -19.92
C PRO A 77 -6.07 -19.96 -20.16
N ASP A 78 -6.60 -19.55 -21.31
CA ASP A 78 -6.80 -18.14 -21.67
C ASP A 78 -7.82 -17.43 -20.77
N ASP A 79 -8.75 -18.17 -20.17
CA ASP A 79 -9.73 -17.61 -19.23
C ASP A 79 -9.12 -17.19 -17.89
N VAL A 80 -8.03 -17.84 -17.49
CA VAL A 80 -7.38 -17.66 -16.19
C VAL A 80 -6.12 -16.80 -16.24
N VAL A 81 -5.54 -16.56 -17.42
CA VAL A 81 -4.40 -15.63 -17.57
C VAL A 81 -4.68 -14.26 -16.93
N PRO A 82 -5.83 -13.60 -17.18
CA PRO A 82 -6.11 -12.32 -16.53
C PRO A 82 -6.23 -12.42 -15.01
N VAL A 83 -6.70 -13.57 -14.49
CA VAL A 83 -6.81 -13.83 -13.05
C VAL A 83 -5.42 -13.96 -12.43
N HIS A 84 -4.52 -14.72 -13.08
CA HIS A 84 -3.11 -14.82 -12.64
C HIS A 84 -2.41 -13.48 -12.64
N ASP A 85 -2.56 -12.70 -13.72
CA ASP A 85 -1.94 -11.37 -13.83
C ASP A 85 -2.43 -10.41 -12.76
N GLU A 86 -3.72 -10.43 -12.45
CA GLU A 86 -4.33 -9.61 -11.40
C GLU A 86 -3.79 -10.01 -10.02
N MET A 87 -3.81 -11.32 -9.71
CA MET A 87 -3.33 -11.84 -8.44
C MET A 87 -1.83 -11.62 -8.24
N ALA A 88 -1.02 -11.83 -9.28
CA ALA A 88 0.41 -11.57 -9.23
C ALA A 88 0.71 -10.09 -8.91
N ARG A 89 -0.03 -9.17 -9.51
CA ARG A 89 0.09 -7.73 -9.21
C ARG A 89 -0.36 -7.40 -7.78
N GLU A 90 -1.43 -8.03 -7.30
CA GLU A 90 -1.92 -7.82 -5.94
C GLU A 90 -0.90 -8.30 -4.90
N VAL A 91 -0.38 -9.53 -5.06
CA VAL A 91 0.63 -10.11 -4.16
C VAL A 91 1.92 -9.29 -4.17
N TYR A 92 2.39 -8.92 -5.37
CA TYR A 92 3.59 -8.09 -5.51
C TYR A 92 3.39 -6.69 -4.93
N GLY A 93 2.21 -6.10 -5.13
CA GLY A 93 1.85 -4.81 -4.53
C GLY A 93 1.82 -4.83 -3.00
N LYS A 94 1.29 -5.90 -2.39
CA LYS A 94 1.35 -6.09 -0.93
C LYS A 94 2.78 -6.21 -0.42
N ALA A 95 3.62 -6.99 -1.11
CA ALA A 95 5.03 -7.12 -0.77
C ALA A 95 5.77 -5.78 -0.85
N ILE A 96 5.48 -4.95 -1.86
CA ILE A 96 6.02 -3.59 -1.96
C ILE A 96 5.60 -2.73 -0.77
N GLN A 97 4.33 -2.79 -0.33
CA GLN A 97 3.87 -2.02 0.83
C GLN A 97 4.57 -2.44 2.12
N GLU A 98 4.85 -3.74 2.30
CA GLU A 98 5.61 -4.23 3.45
C GLU A 98 7.06 -3.74 3.43
N VAL A 99 7.72 -3.80 2.27
CA VAL A 99 9.11 -3.35 2.06
C VAL A 99 9.23 -1.82 2.23
N LEU A 100 8.24 -1.05 1.81
CA LEU A 100 8.24 0.41 1.91
C LEU A 100 7.71 0.96 3.25
N ALA A 101 7.53 0.10 4.26
CA ALA A 101 7.00 0.52 5.57
C ALA A 101 7.91 1.56 6.27
N ASP A 102 9.21 1.55 6.03
CA ASP A 102 10.20 2.51 6.54
C ASP A 102 10.68 3.52 5.49
N LEU A 103 10.08 3.52 4.29
CA LEU A 103 10.41 4.37 3.14
C LEU A 103 11.77 4.10 2.48
N GLU A 104 12.52 3.14 2.95
CA GLU A 104 13.80 2.72 2.38
C GLU A 104 13.67 1.29 1.84
N VAL A 105 14.43 0.96 0.83
CA VAL A 105 14.53 -0.41 0.28
C VAL A 105 15.97 -0.82 0.39
N ASP A 106 16.25 -1.76 1.30
CA ASP A 106 17.58 -2.28 1.48
C ASP A 106 17.95 -3.36 0.42
N ALA A 107 19.20 -3.86 0.48
CA ALA A 107 19.69 -4.82 -0.51
C ALA A 107 19.00 -6.20 -0.41
N ASP A 108 18.58 -6.59 0.80
CA ASP A 108 17.90 -7.87 1.04
C ASP A 108 16.46 -7.80 0.54
N GLU A 109 15.79 -6.67 0.76
CA GLU A 109 14.45 -6.37 0.27
C GLU A 109 14.40 -6.26 -1.26
N GLU A 110 15.41 -5.61 -1.86
CA GLU A 110 15.54 -5.58 -3.32
C GLU A 110 15.72 -7.00 -3.89
N ALA A 111 16.53 -7.84 -3.24
CA ALA A 111 16.73 -9.23 -3.64
C ALA A 111 15.45 -10.04 -3.46
N PHE A 112 14.68 -9.82 -2.39
CA PHE A 112 13.37 -10.43 -2.15
C PHE A 112 12.37 -10.07 -3.25
N LEU A 113 12.18 -8.78 -3.54
CA LEU A 113 11.28 -8.32 -4.59
C LEU A 113 11.66 -8.86 -5.97
N ARG A 114 12.96 -8.92 -6.27
CA ARG A 114 13.46 -9.49 -7.53
C ARG A 114 13.12 -10.97 -7.67
N ARG A 115 13.28 -11.76 -6.60
CA ARG A 115 12.91 -13.17 -6.57
C ARG A 115 11.40 -13.36 -6.72
N LEU A 116 10.61 -12.66 -5.90
CA LEU A 116 9.15 -12.71 -5.93
C LEU A 116 8.59 -12.37 -7.33
N ARG A 117 9.16 -11.36 -7.99
CA ARG A 117 8.81 -11.03 -9.37
C ARG A 117 9.00 -12.23 -10.32
N GLY A 118 10.12 -12.94 -10.16
CA GLY A 118 10.43 -14.14 -10.96
C GLY A 118 9.44 -15.27 -10.71
N ASP A 119 9.11 -15.53 -9.46
CA ASP A 119 8.15 -16.55 -9.03
C ASP A 119 6.73 -16.26 -9.55
N LEU A 120 6.32 -15.01 -9.49
CA LEU A 120 5.04 -14.52 -10.01
C LEU A 120 5.01 -14.30 -11.53
N LYS A 121 6.12 -14.52 -12.24
CA LYS A 121 6.29 -14.31 -13.70
C LYS A 121 5.89 -12.90 -14.16
N LEU A 122 6.05 -11.90 -13.31
CA LEU A 122 5.79 -10.50 -13.67
C LEU A 122 6.91 -9.95 -14.56
N SER A 123 6.53 -9.19 -15.59
CA SER A 123 7.50 -8.49 -16.43
C SER A 123 8.20 -7.37 -15.66
N ASP A 124 9.40 -7.01 -16.07
CA ASP A 124 10.19 -5.93 -15.47
C ASP A 124 9.43 -4.59 -15.48
N ASP A 125 8.75 -4.30 -16.57
CA ASP A 125 7.99 -3.05 -16.73
C ASP A 125 6.84 -2.96 -15.72
N VAL A 126 6.08 -4.04 -15.54
CA VAL A 126 4.96 -4.10 -14.58
C VAL A 126 5.47 -3.99 -13.14
N ALA A 127 6.53 -4.72 -12.82
CA ALA A 127 7.10 -4.70 -11.47
C ALA A 127 7.68 -3.31 -11.12
N SER A 128 8.37 -2.68 -12.07
CA SER A 128 8.91 -1.32 -11.90
C SER A 128 7.79 -0.29 -11.71
N ASP A 129 6.74 -0.34 -12.52
CA ASP A 129 5.58 0.56 -12.40
C ASP A 129 4.88 0.40 -11.05
N LEU A 130 4.71 -0.84 -10.56
CA LEU A 130 4.14 -1.10 -9.24
C LEU A 130 5.02 -0.55 -8.11
N LEU A 131 6.34 -0.72 -8.21
CA LEU A 131 7.28 -0.20 -7.20
C LEU A 131 7.29 1.33 -7.19
N GLU A 132 7.28 1.98 -8.35
CA GLU A 132 7.21 3.44 -8.44
C GLU A 132 5.90 4.01 -7.89
N ARG A 133 4.78 3.32 -8.11
CA ARG A 133 3.49 3.70 -7.51
C ARG A 133 3.54 3.53 -6.00
N GLY A 134 4.00 2.38 -5.51
CA GLY A 134 4.14 2.13 -4.08
C GLY A 134 4.99 3.18 -3.38
N ARG A 135 6.13 3.59 -3.98
CA ARG A 135 6.99 4.67 -3.44
C ARG A 135 6.27 6.01 -3.37
N ARG A 136 5.50 6.37 -4.41
CA ARG A 136 4.70 7.61 -4.39
C ARG A 136 3.63 7.58 -3.31
N ASP A 137 2.89 6.47 -3.23
CA ASP A 137 1.82 6.31 -2.24
C ASP A 137 2.38 6.34 -0.80
N ALA A 138 3.48 5.63 -0.53
CA ALA A 138 4.15 5.65 0.77
C ALA A 138 4.67 7.05 1.13
N HIS A 139 5.26 7.77 0.17
CA HIS A 139 5.71 9.14 0.37
C HIS A 139 4.54 10.10 0.64
N ASP A 140 3.43 9.97 -0.10
CA ASP A 140 2.22 10.77 0.10
C ASP A 140 1.57 10.50 1.47
N VAL A 141 1.57 9.26 1.94
CA VAL A 141 1.12 8.89 3.30
C VAL A 141 2.03 9.54 4.33
N ALA A 142 3.34 9.39 4.23
CA ALA A 142 4.30 9.99 5.14
C ALA A 142 4.20 11.53 5.18
N LEU A 143 3.98 12.18 4.03
CA LEU A 143 3.73 13.62 3.96
C LEU A 143 2.42 14.01 4.65
N ARG A 144 1.37 13.22 4.51
CA ARG A 144 0.08 13.47 5.20
C ARG A 144 0.22 13.30 6.70
N GLU A 145 0.89 12.25 7.15
CA GLU A 145 1.15 12.00 8.57
C GLU A 145 2.04 13.09 9.17
N ALA A 146 3.10 13.49 8.46
CA ALA A 146 3.93 14.62 8.87
C ALA A 146 3.19 15.98 8.82
N SER A 147 2.16 16.09 7.96
CA SER A 147 1.36 17.31 7.79
C SER A 147 0.09 17.32 8.63
N THR A 148 -0.33 16.19 9.21
CA THR A 148 -1.35 16.17 10.26
C THR A 148 -0.67 16.65 11.56
N PRO A 149 -0.87 17.92 11.95
CA PRO A 149 -0.47 18.30 13.29
C PRO A 149 -1.21 17.38 14.24
N ASP A 150 -0.52 16.85 15.23
CA ASP A 150 -1.15 16.13 16.33
C ASP A 150 -2.38 16.95 16.75
N HIS A 151 -3.57 16.43 16.52
CA HIS A 151 -4.80 17.18 16.73
C HIS A 151 -4.91 17.66 18.18
N ASP A 152 -4.33 16.90 19.11
CA ASP A 152 -4.17 17.29 20.51
C ASP A 152 -3.16 18.44 20.68
N PHE A 153 -2.17 18.58 19.76
CA PHE A 153 -1.20 19.66 19.81
C PHE A 153 -1.84 21.02 19.49
N LEU A 154 -2.81 21.09 18.58
CA LEU A 154 -3.42 22.36 18.14
C LEU A 154 -4.70 22.75 18.88
N VAL A 155 -5.48 21.79 19.38
CA VAL A 155 -6.84 22.03 19.90
C VAL A 155 -6.85 22.66 21.29
N TYR A 156 -5.79 22.49 22.08
CA TYR A 156 -5.78 22.93 23.48
C TYR A 156 -4.77 24.05 23.83
N ARG A 157 -4.11 24.64 22.80
CA ARG A 157 -3.06 25.64 23.06
C ARG A 157 -3.44 27.00 22.51
N ALA A 158 -3.93 27.86 23.38
CA ALA A 158 -4.07 29.28 23.05
C ALA A 158 -2.66 29.87 22.86
N PRO A 159 -2.35 30.52 21.73
CA PRO A 159 -1.08 31.19 21.57
C PRO A 159 -0.95 32.33 22.57
N ALA A 160 0.17 32.39 23.29
CA ALA A 160 0.47 33.46 24.22
C ALA A 160 1.02 34.70 23.50
N GLY A 161 1.42 34.55 22.21
CA GLY A 161 1.91 35.67 21.41
C GLY A 161 2.28 35.28 19.98
N GLU A 162 2.42 36.30 19.14
CA GLU A 162 2.96 36.21 17.77
C GLU A 162 4.26 37.00 17.68
N PHE A 163 5.27 36.43 17.05
CA PHE A 163 6.60 37.02 16.93
C PHE A 163 7.10 36.90 15.49
N THR A 164 7.62 38.03 14.98
CA THR A 164 8.11 38.07 13.60
C THR A 164 9.64 38.13 13.58
N GLY A 165 10.24 37.22 12.84
CA GLY A 165 11.65 37.18 12.52
C GLY A 165 11.95 37.55 11.08
N ARG A 166 13.18 38.04 10.84
CA ARG A 166 13.66 38.42 9.51
C ARG A 166 15.07 37.90 9.28
N SER A 167 15.36 37.55 8.06
CA SER A 167 16.73 37.20 7.65
C SER A 167 16.90 37.39 6.15
N ASP A 168 18.05 37.91 5.77
CA ASP A 168 18.47 37.99 4.36
C ASP A 168 19.34 36.78 3.95
N VAL A 169 19.58 35.85 4.90
CA VAL A 169 20.45 34.69 4.71
C VAL A 169 19.66 33.44 4.40
N SER A 170 18.75 33.05 5.30
CA SER A 170 17.95 31.83 5.14
C SER A 170 16.62 31.89 5.91
N PHE A 171 15.73 30.97 5.56
CA PHE A 171 14.47 30.77 6.26
C PHE A 171 14.71 30.38 7.74
N GLU A 172 15.62 29.45 8.01
CA GLU A 172 15.95 28.98 9.35
C GLU A 172 16.47 30.13 10.24
N ALA A 173 17.27 31.03 9.66
CA ALA A 173 17.75 32.19 10.39
C ALA A 173 16.60 33.16 10.71
N ALA A 174 15.60 33.30 9.87
CA ALA A 174 14.40 34.11 10.16
C ALA A 174 13.52 33.45 11.25
N VAL A 175 13.38 32.12 11.25
CA VAL A 175 12.71 31.38 12.33
C VAL A 175 13.46 31.56 13.65
N THR A 176 14.78 31.43 13.64
CA THR A 176 15.63 31.61 14.84
C THR A 176 15.50 33.02 15.41
N ASP A 177 15.45 34.05 14.55
CA ASP A 177 15.23 35.45 15.00
C ASP A 177 13.84 35.61 15.64
N ALA A 178 12.79 35.03 15.05
CA ALA A 178 11.45 35.04 15.62
C ALA A 178 11.41 34.35 17.00
N LEU A 179 11.99 33.15 17.08
CA LEU A 179 12.04 32.37 18.33
C LEU A 179 12.84 33.08 19.43
N SER A 180 13.95 33.74 19.08
CA SER A 180 14.73 34.52 20.06
C SER A 180 13.88 35.62 20.71
N LYS A 181 13.02 36.29 19.95
CA LYS A 181 12.09 37.27 20.45
C LYS A 181 10.98 36.63 21.28
N ALA A 182 10.48 35.47 20.84
CA ALA A 182 9.45 34.74 21.55
C ALA A 182 9.91 34.27 22.93
N VAL A 183 11.13 33.70 23.03
CA VAL A 183 11.70 33.23 24.31
C VAL A 183 11.94 34.39 25.29
N ILE A 184 12.29 35.57 24.82
CA ILE A 184 12.42 36.76 25.67
C ILE A 184 11.06 37.18 26.24
N ALA A 185 10.00 37.14 25.43
CA ALA A 185 8.67 37.54 25.83
C ALA A 185 7.92 36.47 26.64
N ILE A 186 8.22 35.20 26.35
CA ILE A 186 7.62 34.00 26.97
C ILE A 186 8.76 33.12 27.50
N PRO A 187 9.29 33.36 28.70
CA PRO A 187 10.45 32.62 29.23
C PRO A 187 10.23 31.10 29.34
N MET A 188 8.98 30.64 29.44
CA MET A 188 8.58 29.25 29.47
C MET A 188 7.96 28.79 28.15
N LEU A 189 8.42 29.32 27.01
CA LEU A 189 7.96 28.91 25.69
C LEU A 189 8.20 27.41 25.51
N HIS A 190 7.11 26.65 25.33
CA HIS A 190 7.16 25.19 25.21
C HIS A 190 6.86 24.71 23.80
N TRP A 191 6.09 25.49 23.06
CA TRP A 191 5.74 25.16 21.69
C TRP A 191 5.70 26.40 20.80
N PHE A 192 5.90 26.19 19.51
CA PHE A 192 5.69 27.21 18.50
C PHE A 192 5.14 26.58 17.21
N GLU A 193 4.49 27.38 16.39
CA GLU A 193 4.13 27.08 15.02
C GLU A 193 4.50 28.24 14.10
N VAL A 194 4.81 27.97 12.86
CA VAL A 194 5.01 29.01 11.84
C VAL A 194 3.67 29.35 11.23
N SER A 195 3.15 30.55 11.51
CA SER A 195 1.85 30.99 11.04
C SER A 195 1.89 31.72 9.71
N ASN A 196 3.04 32.31 9.34
CA ASN A 196 3.20 32.99 8.06
C ASN A 196 4.67 32.97 7.62
N ILE A 197 4.86 32.79 6.31
CA ILE A 197 6.15 32.91 5.65
C ILE A 197 5.97 33.83 4.45
N SER A 198 6.81 34.84 4.37
CA SER A 198 6.88 35.74 3.21
C SER A 198 8.32 36.13 2.91
N GLY A 199 8.56 36.56 1.70
CA GLY A 199 9.88 36.98 1.25
C GLY A 199 9.80 37.64 -0.13
N TYR A 200 10.91 38.14 -0.61
CA TYR A 200 10.99 38.63 -1.97
C TYR A 200 12.00 37.85 -2.80
N VAL A 201 11.85 37.89 -4.09
CA VAL A 201 12.70 37.20 -5.07
C VAL A 201 13.58 38.24 -5.75
N GLY A 202 14.90 37.99 -5.73
CA GLY A 202 15.87 38.74 -6.50
C GLY A 202 16.71 37.80 -7.36
N ASP A 203 16.89 38.13 -8.66
CA ASP A 203 17.65 37.32 -9.62
C ASP A 203 17.19 35.86 -9.72
N GLY A 204 15.87 35.62 -9.62
CA GLY A 204 15.27 34.28 -9.65
C GLY A 204 15.49 33.41 -8.40
N LYS A 205 16.05 33.97 -7.32
CA LYS A 205 16.29 33.29 -6.05
C LYS A 205 15.56 33.99 -4.91
N PRO A 206 15.09 33.21 -3.88
CA PRO A 206 14.55 33.81 -2.68
C PRO A 206 15.58 34.71 -2.00
N ARG A 207 15.15 35.93 -1.67
CA ARG A 207 15.94 36.91 -0.96
C ARG A 207 15.08 37.57 0.12
N GLY A 208 15.62 37.66 1.34
CA GLY A 208 14.92 38.24 2.47
C GLY A 208 13.69 37.43 2.90
N TRP A 209 13.79 36.85 4.04
CA TRP A 209 12.75 36.02 4.65
C TRP A 209 12.06 36.77 5.78
N HIS A 210 10.74 36.70 5.81
CA HIS A 210 9.88 37.21 6.88
C HIS A 210 9.06 36.02 7.40
N VAL A 211 9.25 35.66 8.64
CA VAL A 211 8.57 34.52 9.28
C VAL A 211 7.83 35.01 10.51
N THR A 212 6.55 34.65 10.62
CA THR A 212 5.78 34.88 11.86
C THR A 212 5.58 33.54 12.54
N VAL A 213 5.96 33.46 13.81
CA VAL A 213 5.71 32.31 14.67
C VAL A 213 4.69 32.65 15.73
N ARG A 214 3.80 31.72 16.04
CA ARG A 214 2.97 31.75 17.25
C ARG A 214 3.56 30.79 18.24
N GLY A 215 3.52 31.14 19.50
CA GLY A 215 4.04 30.27 20.54
C GLY A 215 3.34 30.43 21.86
N GLY A 216 3.49 29.48 22.74
CA GLY A 216 2.88 29.46 24.02
C GLY A 216 3.51 28.50 25.02
N ILE A 217 2.96 28.49 26.21
CA ILE A 217 3.33 27.56 27.30
C ILE A 217 2.41 26.35 27.29
N GLU A 218 2.86 25.24 27.83
CA GLU A 218 2.02 24.08 28.07
C GLU A 218 0.99 24.41 29.17
N PRO A 219 -0.32 24.11 28.96
CA PRO A 219 -1.27 24.26 30.05
C PRO A 219 -0.91 23.31 31.18
N GLU A 220 -0.90 23.80 32.42
CA GLU A 220 -0.76 22.93 33.60
C GLU A 220 -1.88 21.89 33.60
N LYS A 221 -1.49 20.59 33.82
CA LYS A 221 -2.41 19.48 33.93
C LYS A 221 -3.26 19.56 35.16
#